data_9f59f52ff13297c89d43964fe17f0d58
#
_entry.id   9f59f52ff13297c89d43964fe17f0d58
#
_cell.length_a   1.000
_cell.length_b   1.000
_cell.length_c   1.000
_cell.angle_alpha   90.00
_cell.angle_beta   90.00
_cell.angle_gamma   90.00
#
_symmetry.space_group_name_H-M   'P 1'
#
loop_
_entity.id
_entity.type
_entity.pdbx_description
1 polymer ?
#
loop_
_entity_poly.entity_id
_entity_poly.type
_entity_poly.pdbx_seq_one_letter_code
_entity_poly.pdbx_strand_id
1 'polypeptide(L)'
;MKKKVMLVFGTRPEAIKMCPLVNELKTRESLQTIVCVTGQHRQMLDQVLNTFNVVPDYDLSIMKQGQTLFDITTGILERIKAVLEEVKPDVVLVHGDTSTTFVTALACFYLQIPVGHVEAGLRTYNIYSPYPEEFNRQAVGIISQYNFAPTQMAADNLVREGKDPSKIYITGNTVIDAMQHTVREDYTHPELDWVGDGKLIFITAHRRENLGEPMHHMFRAIRRVLDEHPECKAVYPIHMNPVVRKAADEELGGCDRIHIIEPIEVFDCHNFEARCHLCLTDSGGIQEEVPSYGRPVLVMRDTTERPEGVKAGTLRLVGTDEEVIYKNFKELLENQDAYDAMAKACNPYGDGHACARIADILEGKEYQPWVAE
;
A
#
# COMPACT_ATOMS: atom_id res chain seq x y z
N MET A 1 -19.23 21.65 19.88
CA MET A 1 -18.98 21.70 18.41
C MET A 1 -18.29 20.41 18.02
N LYS A 2 -18.56 19.88 16.82
CA LYS A 2 -17.83 18.70 16.30
C LYS A 2 -16.39 19.09 16.01
N LYS A 3 -15.43 18.18 16.30
CA LYS A 3 -14.02 18.36 15.94
C LYS A 3 -13.88 18.19 14.41
N LYS A 4 -13.32 19.19 13.74
CA LYS A 4 -13.12 19.18 12.30
C LYS A 4 -11.82 18.44 11.95
N VAL A 5 -11.97 17.29 11.27
CA VAL A 5 -10.86 16.47 10.79
C VAL A 5 -10.84 16.56 9.27
N MET A 6 -9.74 17.09 8.71
CA MET A 6 -9.57 17.21 7.26
C MET A 6 -8.54 16.19 6.79
N LEU A 7 -8.90 15.38 5.80
CA LEU A 7 -8.00 14.43 5.17
C LEU A 7 -7.53 14.99 3.82
N VAL A 8 -6.22 14.98 3.58
CA VAL A 8 -5.63 15.50 2.35
C VAL A 8 -4.78 14.41 1.69
N PHE A 9 -5.10 14.06 0.44
CA PHE A 9 -4.37 13.07 -0.34
C PHE A 9 -4.51 13.35 -1.84
N GLY A 10 -3.65 12.78 -2.68
CA GLY A 10 -3.64 13.16 -4.10
C GLY A 10 -3.25 12.07 -5.08
N THR A 11 -2.81 10.92 -4.60
CA THR A 11 -2.39 9.79 -5.44
C THR A 11 -3.27 8.56 -5.19
N ARG A 12 -3.24 7.60 -6.14
CA ARG A 12 -3.96 6.34 -6.01
C ARG A 12 -3.57 5.55 -4.74
N PRO A 13 -2.28 5.34 -4.41
CA PRO A 13 -1.90 4.61 -3.21
C PRO A 13 -2.36 5.28 -1.91
N GLU A 14 -2.31 6.61 -1.83
CA GLU A 14 -2.85 7.34 -0.69
C GLU A 14 -4.37 7.15 -0.56
N ALA A 15 -5.10 7.26 -1.67
CA ALA A 15 -6.56 7.14 -1.66
C ALA A 15 -7.02 5.76 -1.19
N ILE A 16 -6.34 4.67 -1.61
CA ILE A 16 -6.65 3.31 -1.18
C ILE A 16 -6.63 3.21 0.35
N LYS A 17 -5.65 3.84 1.00
CA LYS A 17 -5.42 3.78 2.44
C LYS A 17 -6.21 4.84 3.23
N MET A 18 -6.56 5.96 2.59
CA MET A 18 -7.27 7.06 3.25
C MET A 18 -8.80 6.98 3.10
N CYS A 19 -9.33 6.40 2.03
CA CYS A 19 -10.77 6.29 1.83
C CYS A 19 -11.48 5.44 2.92
N PRO A 20 -10.96 4.27 3.36
CA PRO A 20 -11.56 3.57 4.50
C PRO A 20 -11.55 4.42 5.77
N LEU A 21 -10.49 5.20 6.02
CA LEU A 21 -10.43 6.12 7.15
C LEU A 21 -11.47 7.26 7.01
N VAL A 22 -11.69 7.80 5.81
CA VAL A 22 -12.77 8.77 5.56
C VAL A 22 -14.13 8.18 5.95
N ASN A 23 -14.39 6.95 5.52
CA ASN A 23 -15.65 6.27 5.78
C ASN A 23 -15.84 6.02 7.29
N GLU A 24 -14.81 5.55 7.99
CA GLU A 24 -14.83 5.37 9.43
C GLU A 24 -15.10 6.69 10.17
N LEU A 25 -14.37 7.76 9.84
CA LEU A 25 -14.55 9.06 10.49
C LEU A 25 -15.93 9.67 10.25
N LYS A 26 -16.55 9.40 9.09
CA LYS A 26 -17.93 9.85 8.79
C LYS A 26 -18.99 9.17 9.67
N THR A 27 -18.70 7.99 10.24
CA THR A 27 -19.63 7.32 11.17
C THR A 27 -19.60 7.93 12.58
N ARG A 28 -18.58 8.76 12.90
CA ARG A 28 -18.37 9.30 14.24
C ARG A 28 -19.13 10.61 14.45
N GLU A 29 -20.13 10.61 15.34
CA GLU A 29 -20.99 11.78 15.58
C GLU A 29 -20.27 13.00 16.12
N SER A 30 -19.17 12.81 16.87
CA SER A 30 -18.33 13.88 17.45
C SER A 30 -17.40 14.55 16.45
N LEU A 31 -17.20 13.94 15.26
CA LEU A 31 -16.29 14.41 14.22
C LEU A 31 -17.05 15.03 13.04
N GLN A 32 -16.42 16.03 12.42
CA GLN A 32 -16.81 16.55 11.12
C GLN A 32 -15.66 16.24 10.15
N THR A 33 -15.89 15.29 9.25
CA THR A 33 -14.91 14.84 8.28
C THR A 33 -14.98 15.68 7.02
N ILE A 34 -13.84 16.21 6.58
CA ILE A 34 -13.69 17.01 5.37
C ILE A 34 -12.61 16.34 4.49
N VAL A 35 -12.89 16.17 3.22
CA VAL A 35 -12.00 15.53 2.26
C VAL A 35 -11.50 16.54 1.24
N CYS A 36 -10.19 16.69 1.15
CA CYS A 36 -9.53 17.51 0.13
C CYS A 36 -8.60 16.64 -0.71
N VAL A 37 -8.80 16.65 -2.01
CA VAL A 37 -7.89 15.97 -2.93
C VAL A 37 -7.02 16.97 -3.67
N THR A 38 -5.73 16.62 -3.86
CA THR A 38 -4.84 17.48 -4.64
C THR A 38 -4.97 17.22 -6.14
N GLY A 39 -5.42 16.02 -6.53
CA GLY A 39 -5.57 15.65 -7.93
C GLY A 39 -4.22 15.53 -8.66
N GLN A 40 -3.18 15.04 -7.97
CA GLN A 40 -1.85 14.84 -8.56
C GLN A 40 -1.87 13.80 -9.69
N HIS A 41 -2.73 12.75 -9.57
CA HIS A 41 -2.98 11.73 -10.59
C HIS A 41 -4.50 11.53 -10.73
N ARG A 42 -5.16 12.37 -11.52
CA ARG A 42 -6.62 12.52 -11.54
C ARG A 42 -7.38 11.23 -11.82
N GLN A 43 -7.14 10.61 -12.97
CA GLN A 43 -7.96 9.47 -13.43
C GLN A 43 -7.89 8.25 -12.48
N MET A 44 -6.68 7.92 -12.02
CA MET A 44 -6.49 6.79 -11.08
C MET A 44 -7.04 7.08 -9.69
N LEU A 45 -7.03 8.35 -9.27
CA LEU A 45 -7.60 8.77 -8.00
C LEU A 45 -9.13 8.64 -8.02
N ASP A 46 -9.78 9.11 -9.08
CA ASP A 46 -11.24 9.07 -9.22
C ASP A 46 -11.79 7.63 -9.19
N GLN A 47 -11.06 6.66 -9.76
CA GLN A 47 -11.43 5.24 -9.68
C GLN A 47 -11.51 4.75 -8.23
N VAL A 48 -10.50 5.06 -7.42
CA VAL A 48 -10.49 4.67 -5.99
C VAL A 48 -11.58 5.38 -5.21
N LEU A 49 -11.76 6.69 -5.41
CA LEU A 49 -12.83 7.46 -4.78
C LEU A 49 -14.20 6.84 -5.05
N ASN A 50 -14.46 6.43 -6.29
CA ASN A 50 -15.70 5.75 -6.69
C ASN A 50 -15.84 4.39 -6.02
N THR A 51 -14.77 3.58 -5.95
CA THR A 51 -14.77 2.27 -5.30
C THR A 51 -15.19 2.35 -3.83
N PHE A 52 -14.73 3.39 -3.13
CA PHE A 52 -15.04 3.61 -1.71
C PHE A 52 -16.25 4.53 -1.48
N ASN A 53 -16.94 5.00 -2.52
CA ASN A 53 -18.03 5.97 -2.45
C ASN A 53 -17.65 7.26 -1.69
N VAL A 54 -16.42 7.73 -1.89
CA VAL A 54 -15.91 8.96 -1.28
C VAL A 54 -16.04 10.11 -2.29
N VAL A 55 -16.76 11.15 -1.88
CA VAL A 55 -16.87 12.40 -2.65
C VAL A 55 -16.03 13.45 -1.92
N PRO A 56 -15.01 14.04 -2.56
CA PRO A 56 -14.22 15.11 -1.95
C PRO A 56 -15.03 16.40 -1.83
N ASP A 57 -14.83 17.11 -0.71
CA ASP A 57 -15.40 18.43 -0.48
C ASP A 57 -14.60 19.51 -1.23
N TYR A 58 -13.29 19.31 -1.38
CA TYR A 58 -12.36 20.19 -2.08
C TYR A 58 -11.47 19.42 -3.04
N ASP A 59 -11.21 20.03 -4.20
CA ASP A 59 -10.31 19.50 -5.21
C ASP A 59 -9.37 20.60 -5.70
N LEU A 60 -8.08 20.44 -5.43
CA LEU A 60 -7.06 21.41 -5.80
C LEU A 60 -6.69 21.34 -7.28
N SER A 61 -6.99 20.24 -7.97
CA SER A 61 -6.78 20.04 -9.42
C SER A 61 -5.40 20.51 -9.89
N ILE A 62 -4.32 20.03 -9.23
CA ILE A 62 -2.94 20.48 -9.52
C ILE A 62 -2.31 19.78 -10.73
N MET A 63 -2.92 18.72 -11.25
CA MET A 63 -2.33 17.89 -12.31
C MET A 63 -2.06 18.73 -13.57
N LYS A 64 -0.81 18.64 -14.07
CA LYS A 64 -0.37 19.17 -15.36
C LYS A 64 0.47 18.13 -16.08
N GLN A 65 0.42 18.11 -17.41
CA GLN A 65 1.27 17.21 -18.19
C GLN A 65 2.75 17.61 -18.03
N GLY A 66 3.62 16.66 -17.72
CA GLY A 66 5.06 16.88 -17.55
C GLY A 66 5.44 17.69 -16.32
N GLN A 67 4.57 17.72 -15.29
CA GLN A 67 4.85 18.46 -14.04
C GLN A 67 6.11 17.96 -13.33
N THR A 68 6.90 18.89 -12.84
CA THR A 68 8.07 18.65 -12.00
C THR A 68 7.69 18.61 -10.51
N LEU A 69 8.62 18.18 -9.64
CA LEU A 69 8.43 18.30 -8.19
C LEU A 69 8.20 19.75 -7.74
N PHE A 70 8.81 20.71 -8.41
CA PHE A 70 8.57 22.14 -8.15
C PHE A 70 7.13 22.55 -8.46
N ASP A 71 6.59 22.11 -9.60
CA ASP A 71 5.21 22.42 -9.99
C ASP A 71 4.20 21.80 -9.00
N ILE A 72 4.44 20.57 -8.56
CA ILE A 72 3.60 19.90 -7.57
C ILE A 72 3.65 20.65 -6.24
N THR A 73 4.86 20.96 -5.75
CA THR A 73 5.08 21.64 -4.47
C THR A 73 4.42 23.02 -4.44
N THR A 74 4.69 23.86 -5.43
CA THR A 74 4.12 25.22 -5.52
C THR A 74 2.62 25.17 -5.73
N GLY A 75 2.14 24.28 -6.61
CA GLY A 75 0.71 24.14 -6.90
C GLY A 75 -0.12 23.72 -5.68
N ILE A 76 0.38 22.79 -4.85
CA ILE A 76 -0.28 22.41 -3.61
C ILE A 76 -0.24 23.56 -2.61
N LEU A 77 0.96 24.13 -2.36
CA LEU A 77 1.17 25.14 -1.32
C LEU A 77 0.29 26.38 -1.54
N GLU A 78 0.20 26.85 -2.80
CA GLU A 78 -0.61 28.02 -3.15
C GLU A 78 -2.10 27.78 -2.99
N ARG A 79 -2.61 26.59 -3.41
CA ARG A 79 -4.05 26.33 -3.44
C ARG A 79 -4.60 25.86 -2.11
N ILE A 80 -3.82 25.06 -1.35
CA ILE A 80 -4.31 24.51 -0.07
C ILE A 80 -4.46 25.59 1.00
N LYS A 81 -3.68 26.68 0.92
CA LYS A 81 -3.77 27.79 1.88
C LYS A 81 -5.19 28.33 2.00
N ALA A 82 -5.84 28.65 0.90
CA ALA A 82 -7.19 29.21 0.91
C ALA A 82 -8.21 28.23 1.53
N VAL A 83 -8.07 26.93 1.24
CA VAL A 83 -8.94 25.90 1.80
C VAL A 83 -8.72 25.78 3.32
N LEU A 84 -7.48 25.77 3.79
CA LEU A 84 -7.17 25.68 5.23
C LEU A 84 -7.67 26.92 6.00
N GLU A 85 -7.55 28.11 5.43
CA GLU A 85 -8.04 29.37 6.02
C GLU A 85 -9.57 29.44 6.07
N GLU A 86 -10.27 28.87 5.08
CA GLU A 86 -11.73 28.78 5.03
C GLU A 86 -12.26 27.73 6.02
N VAL A 87 -11.75 26.48 5.95
CA VAL A 87 -12.21 25.34 6.75
C VAL A 87 -11.86 25.49 8.21
N LYS A 88 -10.64 25.94 8.51
CA LYS A 88 -10.05 26.02 9.85
C LYS A 88 -10.19 24.67 10.59
N PRO A 89 -9.56 23.60 10.08
CA PRO A 89 -9.65 22.28 10.69
C PRO A 89 -8.93 22.26 12.04
N ASP A 90 -9.44 21.43 12.97
CA ASP A 90 -8.79 21.18 14.24
C ASP A 90 -7.57 20.24 14.11
N VAL A 91 -7.57 19.42 13.05
CA VAL A 91 -6.47 18.55 12.67
C VAL A 91 -6.55 18.22 11.19
N VAL A 92 -5.39 18.14 10.52
CA VAL A 92 -5.25 17.67 9.14
C VAL A 92 -4.53 16.34 9.13
N LEU A 93 -5.11 15.33 8.49
CA LEU A 93 -4.50 14.02 8.29
C LEU A 93 -3.85 13.96 6.90
N VAL A 94 -2.61 13.52 6.86
CA VAL A 94 -1.84 13.24 5.65
C VAL A 94 -1.31 11.81 5.70
N HIS A 95 -0.99 11.21 4.55
CA HIS A 95 -0.63 9.80 4.47
C HIS A 95 0.74 9.57 3.82
N GLY A 96 1.58 8.78 4.48
CA GLY A 96 2.82 8.27 3.88
C GLY A 96 3.85 9.36 3.60
N ASP A 97 4.28 9.45 2.34
CA ASP A 97 5.52 10.14 1.97
C ASP A 97 5.49 10.90 0.63
N THR A 98 4.32 11.09 0.07
CA THR A 98 4.19 11.84 -1.20
C THR A 98 4.51 13.33 -1.04
N SER A 99 4.70 14.01 -2.16
CA SER A 99 4.79 15.48 -2.16
C SER A 99 3.51 16.11 -1.62
N THR A 100 2.33 15.52 -1.85
CA THR A 100 1.06 15.96 -1.26
C THR A 100 1.14 15.96 0.27
N THR A 101 1.64 14.88 0.85
CA THR A 101 1.80 14.70 2.29
C THR A 101 2.72 15.76 2.89
N PHE A 102 3.92 15.92 2.33
CA PHE A 102 4.90 16.87 2.82
C PHE A 102 4.44 18.32 2.69
N VAL A 103 3.96 18.71 1.53
CA VAL A 103 3.59 20.12 1.27
C VAL A 103 2.35 20.52 2.05
N THR A 104 1.38 19.61 2.22
CA THR A 104 0.22 19.85 3.09
C THR A 104 0.64 20.04 4.54
N ALA A 105 1.52 19.17 5.06
CA ALA A 105 2.03 19.30 6.42
C ALA A 105 2.79 20.62 6.63
N LEU A 106 3.58 21.05 5.65
CA LEU A 106 4.28 22.34 5.66
C LEU A 106 3.31 23.52 5.71
N ALA A 107 2.24 23.49 4.90
CA ALA A 107 1.21 24.53 4.91
C ALA A 107 0.49 24.59 6.27
N CYS A 108 0.15 23.46 6.85
CA CYS A 108 -0.42 23.34 8.19
C CYS A 108 0.50 23.90 9.26
N PHE A 109 1.80 23.60 9.17
CA PHE A 109 2.80 24.14 10.11
C PHE A 109 2.84 25.67 10.07
N TYR A 110 2.80 26.30 8.89
CA TYR A 110 2.77 27.77 8.75
C TYR A 110 1.51 28.39 9.34
N LEU A 111 0.39 27.69 9.29
CA LEU A 111 -0.89 28.13 9.87
C LEU A 111 -1.14 27.64 11.28
N GLN A 112 -0.17 26.94 11.89
CA GLN A 112 -0.25 26.37 13.25
C GLN A 112 -1.42 25.39 13.42
N ILE A 113 -1.76 24.67 12.36
CA ILE A 113 -2.80 23.63 12.37
C ILE A 113 -2.14 22.29 12.71
N PRO A 114 -2.65 21.54 13.70
CA PRO A 114 -2.15 20.21 14.05
C PRO A 114 -2.20 19.23 12.87
N VAL A 115 -1.14 18.41 12.71
CA VAL A 115 -1.02 17.39 11.65
C VAL A 115 -1.00 16.01 12.27
N GLY A 116 -1.81 15.10 11.70
CA GLY A 116 -1.74 13.67 11.93
C GLY A 116 -1.13 12.98 10.71
N HIS A 117 -0.07 12.21 10.95
CA HIS A 117 0.63 11.45 9.91
C HIS A 117 0.21 9.98 9.95
N VAL A 118 -0.58 9.56 8.99
CA VAL A 118 -0.98 8.15 8.80
C VAL A 118 0.14 7.43 8.06
N GLU A 119 0.48 6.22 8.46
CA GLU A 119 1.65 5.45 8.01
C GLU A 119 2.98 6.13 8.39
N ALA A 120 3.06 6.62 9.63
CA ALA A 120 4.24 7.30 10.15
C ALA A 120 5.34 6.30 10.55
N GLY A 121 6.60 6.70 10.41
CA GLY A 121 7.74 5.97 10.97
C GLY A 121 8.41 4.94 10.07
N LEU A 122 7.96 4.74 8.84
CA LEU A 122 8.71 3.95 7.86
C LEU A 122 10.02 4.68 7.52
N ARG A 123 11.16 3.97 7.48
CA ARG A 123 12.50 4.55 7.23
C ARG A 123 13.40 3.66 6.41
N THR A 124 14.15 4.30 5.51
CA THR A 124 15.36 3.74 4.89
C THR A 124 16.62 4.42 5.41
N TYR A 125 16.48 5.61 6.01
CA TYR A 125 17.57 6.50 6.45
C TYR A 125 18.51 6.97 5.31
N ASN A 126 18.11 6.78 4.07
CA ASN A 126 18.79 7.31 2.89
C ASN A 126 17.84 8.27 2.16
N ILE A 127 17.97 9.58 2.39
CA ILE A 127 17.08 10.62 1.84
C ILE A 127 17.03 10.65 0.30
N TYR A 128 17.92 9.94 -0.37
CA TYR A 128 17.95 9.79 -1.82
C TYR A 128 17.37 8.45 -2.31
N SER A 129 16.90 7.57 -1.38
CA SER A 129 16.35 6.26 -1.76
C SER A 129 15.32 5.74 -0.73
N PRO A 130 14.04 5.69 -1.10
CA PRO A 130 13.42 6.23 -2.32
C PRO A 130 13.44 7.76 -2.35
N TYR A 131 13.49 8.34 -3.54
CA TYR A 131 13.55 9.79 -3.73
C TYR A 131 12.28 10.31 -4.45
N PRO A 132 11.61 11.34 -3.93
CA PRO A 132 11.90 12.16 -2.72
C PRO A 132 11.26 11.63 -1.42
N GLU A 133 10.68 10.43 -1.44
CA GLU A 133 9.79 9.88 -0.41
C GLU A 133 10.43 9.82 0.98
N GLU A 134 11.70 9.37 1.08
CA GLU A 134 12.36 9.26 2.38
C GLU A 134 12.55 10.62 3.06
N PHE A 135 12.92 11.65 2.29
CA PHE A 135 12.99 13.01 2.81
C PHE A 135 11.61 13.50 3.27
N ASN A 136 10.58 13.30 2.45
CA ASN A 136 9.23 13.74 2.77
C ASN A 136 8.74 13.15 4.09
N ARG A 137 8.90 11.82 4.30
CA ARG A 137 8.42 11.16 5.51
C ARG A 137 9.15 11.59 6.77
N GLN A 138 10.47 11.84 6.67
CA GLN A 138 11.24 12.39 7.79
C GLN A 138 10.78 13.81 8.13
N ALA A 139 10.63 14.68 7.15
CA ALA A 139 10.20 16.07 7.33
C ALA A 139 8.78 16.15 7.95
N VAL A 140 7.84 15.35 7.47
CA VAL A 140 6.49 15.26 8.05
C VAL A 140 6.56 14.77 9.49
N GLY A 141 7.41 13.80 9.80
CA GLY A 141 7.65 13.32 11.16
C GLY A 141 8.09 14.43 12.14
N ILE A 142 8.81 15.46 11.69
CA ILE A 142 9.19 16.60 12.53
C ILE A 142 7.96 17.43 12.94
N ILE A 143 7.04 17.63 11.99
CA ILE A 143 5.89 18.55 12.13
C ILE A 143 4.71 17.89 12.88
N SER A 144 4.51 16.58 12.73
CA SER A 144 3.30 15.88 13.15
C SER A 144 3.11 15.85 14.67
N GLN A 145 1.89 16.13 15.13
CA GLN A 145 1.45 15.97 16.52
C GLN A 145 0.87 14.58 16.80
N TYR A 146 0.28 13.92 15.78
CA TYR A 146 -0.20 12.56 15.86
C TYR A 146 0.58 11.73 14.87
N ASN A 147 1.27 10.68 15.32
CA ASN A 147 2.02 9.77 14.46
C ASN A 147 1.39 8.38 14.56
N PHE A 148 0.62 8.01 13.53
CA PHE A 148 -0.04 6.72 13.45
C PHE A 148 0.89 5.72 12.76
N ALA A 149 1.63 4.98 13.56
CA ALA A 149 2.61 4.00 13.10
C ALA A 149 1.92 2.67 12.74
N PRO A 150 2.22 2.07 11.58
CA PRO A 150 1.63 0.79 11.20
C PRO A 150 2.14 -0.38 12.04
N THR A 151 3.37 -0.32 12.54
CA THR A 151 4.05 -1.40 13.27
C THR A 151 4.84 -0.88 14.46
N GLN A 152 5.25 -1.79 15.34
CA GLN A 152 6.16 -1.47 16.45
C GLN A 152 7.50 -0.92 15.91
N MET A 153 8.06 -1.48 14.85
CA MET A 153 9.33 -0.99 14.29
C MET A 153 9.21 0.43 13.75
N ALA A 154 8.10 0.77 13.12
CA ALA A 154 7.84 2.13 12.68
C ALA A 154 7.74 3.11 13.87
N ALA A 155 7.11 2.70 14.97
CA ALA A 155 7.07 3.46 16.20
C ALA A 155 8.48 3.63 16.83
N ASP A 156 9.29 2.57 16.86
CA ASP A 156 10.65 2.58 17.38
C ASP A 156 11.56 3.54 16.58
N ASN A 157 11.37 3.63 15.27
CA ASN A 157 12.09 4.61 14.44
C ASN A 157 11.77 6.05 14.87
N LEU A 158 10.51 6.36 15.11
CA LEU A 158 10.09 7.69 15.60
C LEU A 158 10.66 8.02 16.99
N VAL A 159 10.67 7.04 17.90
CA VAL A 159 11.30 7.20 19.22
C VAL A 159 12.80 7.45 19.08
N ARG A 160 13.48 6.71 18.21
CA ARG A 160 14.92 6.90 17.94
C ARG A 160 15.25 8.30 17.41
N GLU A 161 14.33 8.90 16.68
CA GLU A 161 14.43 10.28 16.16
C GLU A 161 14.05 11.34 17.21
N GLY A 162 13.79 10.95 18.47
CA GLY A 162 13.46 11.85 19.55
C GLY A 162 12.01 12.34 19.56
N LYS A 163 11.11 11.67 18.84
CA LYS A 163 9.69 11.97 18.91
C LYS A 163 9.14 11.58 20.29
N ASP A 164 8.29 12.44 20.86
CA ASP A 164 7.59 12.18 22.11
C ASP A 164 6.74 10.90 22.00
N PRO A 165 6.99 9.86 22.82
CA PRO A 165 6.22 8.62 22.77
C PRO A 165 4.71 8.80 22.97
N SER A 166 4.28 9.84 23.69
CA SER A 166 2.86 10.14 23.91
C SER A 166 2.14 10.62 22.62
N LYS A 167 2.90 10.90 21.56
CA LYS A 167 2.41 11.32 20.24
C LYS A 167 2.58 10.23 19.17
N ILE A 168 2.94 9.02 19.59
CA ILE A 168 3.11 7.86 18.69
C ILE A 168 2.06 6.83 19.04
N TYR A 169 1.30 6.40 18.02
CA TYR A 169 0.19 5.47 18.16
C TYR A 169 0.38 4.30 17.20
N ILE A 170 0.47 3.09 17.70
CA ILE A 170 0.59 1.88 16.86
C ILE A 170 -0.81 1.43 16.48
N THR A 171 -1.18 1.66 15.24
CA THR A 171 -2.56 1.46 14.76
C THR A 171 -2.74 0.25 13.86
N GLY A 172 -1.70 -0.25 13.24
CA GLY A 172 -1.79 -1.06 12.03
C GLY A 172 -1.84 -0.18 10.78
N ASN A 173 -1.77 -0.81 9.60
CA ASN A 173 -1.85 -0.13 8.31
C ASN A 173 -3.28 -0.13 7.79
N THR A 174 -3.78 1.03 7.38
CA THR A 174 -5.14 1.22 6.84
C THR A 174 -5.39 0.51 5.51
N VAL A 175 -4.37 -0.03 4.86
CA VAL A 175 -4.55 -0.87 3.66
C VAL A 175 -5.30 -2.16 3.99
N ILE A 176 -5.09 -2.71 5.20
CA ILE A 176 -5.81 -3.93 5.62
C ILE A 176 -7.29 -3.62 5.81
N ASP A 177 -7.61 -2.44 6.36
CA ASP A 177 -9.00 -1.94 6.42
C ASP A 177 -9.59 -1.77 5.01
N ALA A 178 -8.80 -1.28 4.05
CA ALA A 178 -9.25 -1.13 2.67
C ALA A 178 -9.68 -2.47 2.07
N MET A 179 -8.91 -3.54 2.31
CA MET A 179 -9.22 -4.88 1.80
C MET A 179 -10.55 -5.42 2.37
N GLN A 180 -10.89 -5.12 3.63
CA GLN A 180 -12.19 -5.49 4.19
C GLN A 180 -13.38 -4.86 3.45
N HIS A 181 -13.18 -3.70 2.81
CA HIS A 181 -14.20 -3.03 2.01
C HIS A 181 -14.26 -3.51 0.56
N THR A 182 -13.13 -3.96 0.02
CA THR A 182 -12.99 -4.28 -1.42
C THR A 182 -13.08 -5.76 -1.72
N VAL A 183 -12.64 -6.64 -0.81
CA VAL A 183 -12.78 -8.09 -0.97
C VAL A 183 -14.21 -8.51 -0.68
N ARG A 184 -14.84 -9.22 -1.63
CA ARG A 184 -16.22 -9.67 -1.54
C ARG A 184 -16.32 -11.17 -1.80
N GLU A 185 -17.15 -11.87 -1.06
CA GLU A 185 -17.37 -13.30 -1.24
C GLU A 185 -18.01 -13.62 -2.61
N ASP A 186 -18.92 -12.75 -3.06
CA ASP A 186 -19.65 -12.87 -4.33
C ASP A 186 -18.90 -12.34 -5.56
N TYR A 187 -17.60 -12.03 -5.40
CA TYR A 187 -16.78 -11.52 -6.49
C TYR A 187 -16.55 -12.59 -7.56
N THR A 188 -16.78 -12.22 -8.81
CA THR A 188 -16.54 -13.04 -10.00
C THR A 188 -15.65 -12.30 -10.99
N HIS A 189 -14.81 -13.03 -11.69
CA HIS A 189 -13.96 -12.49 -12.76
C HIS A 189 -13.64 -13.60 -13.77
N PRO A 190 -13.61 -13.31 -15.09
CA PRO A 190 -13.33 -14.33 -16.11
C PRO A 190 -12.03 -15.12 -15.87
N GLU A 191 -11.01 -14.47 -15.34
CA GLU A 191 -9.74 -15.13 -15.01
C GLU A 191 -9.87 -16.12 -13.84
N LEU A 192 -10.75 -15.86 -12.88
CA LEU A 192 -11.04 -16.80 -11.79
C LEU A 192 -11.83 -18.01 -12.32
N ASP A 193 -12.77 -17.76 -13.22
CA ASP A 193 -13.51 -18.84 -13.89
C ASP A 193 -12.57 -19.71 -14.74
N TRP A 194 -11.58 -19.09 -15.40
CA TRP A 194 -10.56 -19.81 -16.14
C TRP A 194 -9.64 -20.63 -15.20
N VAL A 195 -9.26 -20.10 -14.03
CA VAL A 195 -8.50 -20.86 -13.05
C VAL A 195 -9.29 -22.09 -12.58
N GLY A 196 -10.59 -21.95 -12.33
CA GLY A 196 -11.49 -23.00 -11.86
C GLY A 196 -11.02 -23.57 -10.52
N ASP A 197 -10.96 -24.91 -10.43
CA ASP A 197 -10.50 -25.63 -9.21
C ASP A 197 -8.97 -25.65 -9.05
N GLY A 198 -8.22 -25.00 -9.96
CA GLY A 198 -6.76 -24.92 -9.91
C GLY A 198 -6.25 -24.00 -8.82
N LYS A 199 -4.94 -24.09 -8.56
CA LYS A 199 -4.25 -23.18 -7.65
C LYS A 199 -3.93 -21.86 -8.39
N LEU A 200 -4.55 -20.74 -7.97
CA LEU A 200 -4.23 -19.44 -8.52
C LEU A 200 -2.87 -18.94 -8.03
N ILE A 201 -1.97 -18.68 -8.96
CA ILE A 201 -0.70 -17.99 -8.71
C ILE A 201 -0.86 -16.54 -9.18
N PHE A 202 -0.75 -15.58 -8.24
CA PHE A 202 -0.87 -14.17 -8.58
C PHE A 202 0.52 -13.55 -8.73
N ILE A 203 0.77 -12.87 -9.85
CA ILE A 203 2.10 -12.34 -10.18
C ILE A 203 1.99 -10.83 -10.33
N THR A 204 2.93 -10.10 -9.71
CA THR A 204 3.16 -8.68 -10.00
C THR A 204 4.65 -8.40 -10.04
N ALA A 205 5.15 -7.85 -11.15
CA ALA A 205 6.55 -7.53 -11.33
C ALA A 205 6.70 -6.31 -12.23
N HIS A 206 7.31 -5.24 -11.72
CA HIS A 206 7.44 -3.98 -12.46
C HIS A 206 8.52 -3.03 -11.91
N ARG A 207 9.27 -3.41 -10.89
CA ARG A 207 10.28 -2.54 -10.26
C ARG A 207 11.42 -2.25 -11.23
N ARG A 208 11.86 -0.99 -11.24
CA ARG A 208 12.93 -0.52 -12.13
C ARG A 208 14.27 -1.22 -11.88
N GLU A 209 14.53 -1.56 -10.62
CA GLU A 209 15.73 -2.29 -10.20
C GLU A 209 15.81 -3.70 -10.78
N ASN A 210 14.68 -4.29 -11.14
CA ASN A 210 14.58 -5.65 -11.69
C ASN A 210 14.57 -5.69 -13.23
N LEU A 211 14.56 -4.54 -13.91
CA LEU A 211 14.53 -4.52 -15.38
C LEU A 211 15.78 -5.15 -16.00
N GLY A 212 15.62 -5.83 -17.12
CA GLY A 212 16.67 -6.54 -17.83
C GLY A 212 16.82 -7.99 -17.37
N GLU A 213 18.05 -8.52 -17.29
CA GLU A 213 18.32 -9.91 -16.93
C GLU A 213 17.65 -10.41 -15.63
N PRO A 214 17.60 -9.63 -14.54
CA PRO A 214 16.89 -10.07 -13.34
C PRO A 214 15.44 -10.45 -13.61
N MET A 215 14.72 -9.67 -14.43
CA MET A 215 13.32 -9.93 -14.77
C MET A 215 13.17 -11.20 -15.61
N HIS A 216 14.07 -11.45 -16.54
CA HIS A 216 14.11 -12.71 -17.31
C HIS A 216 14.33 -13.92 -16.39
N HIS A 217 15.26 -13.84 -15.42
CA HIS A 217 15.46 -14.89 -14.42
C HIS A 217 14.19 -15.18 -13.62
N MET A 218 13.51 -14.13 -13.14
CA MET A 218 12.24 -14.24 -12.40
C MET A 218 11.20 -14.98 -13.25
N PHE A 219 11.00 -14.58 -14.48
CA PHE A 219 9.98 -15.17 -15.35
C PHE A 219 10.33 -16.59 -15.79
N ARG A 220 11.60 -16.92 -16.07
CA ARG A 220 12.02 -18.29 -16.35
C ARG A 220 11.78 -19.22 -15.16
N ALA A 221 12.09 -18.78 -13.94
CA ALA A 221 11.80 -19.55 -12.73
C ALA A 221 10.30 -19.85 -12.59
N ILE A 222 9.45 -18.82 -12.78
CA ILE A 222 7.99 -18.97 -12.72
C ILE A 222 7.50 -19.94 -13.79
N ARG A 223 7.93 -19.78 -15.03
CA ARG A 223 7.55 -20.65 -16.15
C ARG A 223 7.91 -22.10 -15.88
N ARG A 224 9.13 -22.34 -15.42
CA ARG A 224 9.65 -23.69 -15.12
C ARG A 224 8.82 -24.40 -14.05
N VAL A 225 8.45 -23.72 -12.96
CA VAL A 225 7.58 -24.30 -11.93
C VAL A 225 6.19 -24.61 -12.49
N LEU A 226 5.59 -23.68 -13.23
CA LEU A 226 4.25 -23.90 -13.79
C LEU A 226 4.24 -25.04 -14.84
N ASP A 227 5.34 -25.26 -15.55
CA ASP A 227 5.45 -26.40 -16.47
C ASP A 227 5.46 -27.75 -15.74
N GLU A 228 5.97 -27.80 -14.50
CA GLU A 228 5.99 -28.99 -13.65
C GLU A 228 4.68 -29.19 -12.84
N HIS A 229 3.87 -28.13 -12.65
CA HIS A 229 2.67 -28.13 -11.80
C HIS A 229 1.41 -27.78 -12.60
N PRO A 230 0.79 -28.75 -13.30
CA PRO A 230 -0.37 -28.51 -14.14
C PRO A 230 -1.63 -28.06 -13.39
N GLU A 231 -1.71 -28.29 -12.08
CA GLU A 231 -2.77 -27.81 -11.20
C GLU A 231 -2.68 -26.30 -10.93
N CYS A 232 -1.55 -25.67 -11.25
CA CYS A 232 -1.33 -24.24 -11.06
C CYS A 232 -1.65 -23.45 -12.32
N LYS A 233 -2.34 -22.33 -12.16
CA LYS A 233 -2.57 -21.33 -13.19
C LYS A 233 -2.21 -19.95 -12.68
N ALA A 234 -1.50 -19.18 -13.48
CA ALA A 234 -1.03 -17.87 -13.12
C ALA A 234 -1.80 -16.75 -13.80
N VAL A 235 -2.14 -15.72 -13.04
CA VAL A 235 -2.68 -14.46 -13.57
C VAL A 235 -1.66 -13.36 -13.27
N TYR A 236 -1.25 -12.65 -14.33
CA TYR A 236 -0.29 -11.57 -14.26
C TYR A 236 -0.86 -10.28 -14.86
N PRO A 237 -1.42 -9.37 -14.04
CA PRO A 237 -1.74 -8.02 -14.46
C PRO A 237 -0.45 -7.25 -14.78
N ILE A 238 -0.15 -7.12 -16.07
CA ILE A 238 1.15 -6.63 -16.50
C ILE A 238 1.24 -5.10 -16.49
N HIS A 239 2.37 -4.57 -16.04
CA HIS A 239 2.62 -3.14 -16.07
C HIS A 239 2.76 -2.59 -17.49
N MET A 240 2.39 -1.32 -17.71
CA MET A 240 2.41 -0.66 -19.04
C MET A 240 3.81 -0.45 -19.61
N ASN A 241 4.88 -0.62 -18.82
CA ASN A 241 6.25 -0.43 -19.27
C ASN A 241 6.61 -1.43 -20.39
N PRO A 242 7.01 -0.95 -21.60
CA PRO A 242 7.34 -1.82 -22.72
C PRO A 242 8.46 -2.83 -22.45
N VAL A 243 9.42 -2.48 -21.57
CA VAL A 243 10.52 -3.39 -21.20
C VAL A 243 9.99 -4.59 -20.42
N VAL A 244 9.05 -4.37 -19.50
CA VAL A 244 8.38 -5.44 -18.74
C VAL A 244 7.56 -6.33 -19.68
N ARG A 245 6.78 -5.72 -20.58
CA ARG A 245 5.95 -6.44 -21.54
C ARG A 245 6.79 -7.33 -22.46
N LYS A 246 7.92 -6.81 -22.93
CA LYS A 246 8.83 -7.58 -23.78
C LYS A 246 9.39 -8.80 -23.05
N ALA A 247 9.91 -8.62 -21.84
CA ALA A 247 10.46 -9.73 -21.04
C ALA A 247 9.38 -10.79 -20.72
N ALA A 248 8.16 -10.36 -20.40
CA ALA A 248 7.04 -11.28 -20.14
C ALA A 248 6.64 -12.06 -21.40
N ASP A 249 6.58 -11.42 -22.57
CA ASP A 249 6.26 -12.09 -23.83
C ASP A 249 7.33 -13.13 -24.20
N GLU A 250 8.61 -12.79 -24.02
CA GLU A 250 9.75 -13.66 -24.31
C GLU A 250 9.80 -14.91 -23.39
N GLU A 251 9.53 -14.78 -22.11
CA GLU A 251 9.72 -15.86 -21.13
C GLU A 251 8.41 -16.59 -20.75
N LEU A 252 7.29 -15.87 -20.68
CA LEU A 252 5.99 -16.42 -20.27
C LEU A 252 5.05 -16.67 -21.43
N GLY A 253 5.33 -16.09 -22.60
CA GLY A 253 4.50 -16.23 -23.80
C GLY A 253 4.30 -17.68 -24.23
N GLY A 254 3.13 -17.97 -24.81
CA GLY A 254 2.79 -19.31 -25.31
C GLY A 254 2.57 -20.40 -24.24
N CYS A 255 2.37 -20.01 -22.99
CA CYS A 255 1.97 -20.93 -21.91
C CYS A 255 0.47 -20.84 -21.64
N ASP A 256 -0.26 -21.90 -21.91
CA ASP A 256 -1.73 -21.95 -21.70
C ASP A 256 -2.14 -21.86 -20.22
N ARG A 257 -1.18 -21.95 -19.29
CA ARG A 257 -1.42 -21.80 -17.83
C ARG A 257 -1.04 -20.45 -17.28
N ILE A 258 -0.64 -19.50 -18.14
CA ILE A 258 -0.32 -18.14 -17.73
C ILE A 258 -1.16 -17.16 -18.54
N HIS A 259 -2.05 -16.44 -17.88
CA HIS A 259 -2.77 -15.33 -18.48
C HIS A 259 -2.09 -14.02 -18.11
N ILE A 260 -1.48 -13.38 -19.11
CA ILE A 260 -0.98 -12.01 -18.99
C ILE A 260 -2.12 -11.09 -19.40
N ILE A 261 -2.61 -10.30 -18.43
CA ILE A 261 -3.77 -9.43 -18.62
C ILE A 261 -3.37 -7.95 -18.52
N GLU A 262 -4.22 -7.05 -18.97
CA GLU A 262 -4.03 -5.63 -18.77
C GLU A 262 -4.07 -5.27 -17.27
N PRO A 263 -3.48 -4.10 -16.88
CA PRO A 263 -3.52 -3.66 -15.50
C PRO A 263 -4.95 -3.60 -14.96
N ILE A 264 -5.14 -4.12 -13.76
CA ILE A 264 -6.44 -4.17 -13.08
C ILE A 264 -6.58 -3.06 -12.05
N GLU A 265 -7.81 -2.76 -11.67
CA GLU A 265 -8.12 -1.80 -10.62
C GLU A 265 -7.89 -2.41 -9.22
N VAL A 266 -7.85 -1.54 -8.20
CA VAL A 266 -7.61 -1.97 -6.81
C VAL A 266 -8.65 -2.98 -6.32
N PHE A 267 -9.90 -2.81 -6.73
CA PHE A 267 -10.98 -3.72 -6.36
C PHE A 267 -10.71 -5.15 -6.86
N ASP A 268 -10.33 -5.28 -8.12
CA ASP A 268 -9.99 -6.58 -8.70
C ASP A 268 -8.69 -7.13 -8.08
N CYS A 269 -7.66 -6.27 -7.92
CA CYS A 269 -6.38 -6.66 -7.35
C CYS A 269 -6.55 -7.30 -5.97
N HIS A 270 -7.24 -6.64 -5.04
CA HIS A 270 -7.49 -7.16 -3.71
C HIS A 270 -8.29 -8.48 -3.73
N ASN A 271 -9.22 -8.63 -4.68
CA ASN A 271 -9.98 -9.88 -4.81
C ASN A 271 -9.14 -11.04 -5.36
N PHE A 272 -8.18 -10.78 -6.26
CA PHE A 272 -7.19 -11.77 -6.69
C PHE A 272 -6.23 -12.13 -5.56
N GLU A 273 -5.72 -11.15 -4.83
CA GLU A 273 -4.84 -11.34 -3.68
C GLU A 273 -5.47 -12.21 -2.59
N ALA A 274 -6.71 -11.95 -2.25
CA ALA A 274 -7.43 -12.72 -1.25
C ALA A 274 -7.69 -14.18 -1.67
N ARG A 275 -7.76 -14.45 -2.99
CA ARG A 275 -8.07 -15.79 -3.55
C ARG A 275 -6.86 -16.53 -4.07
N CYS A 276 -5.71 -15.90 -4.20
CA CYS A 276 -4.54 -16.60 -4.69
C CYS A 276 -4.10 -17.71 -3.72
N HIS A 277 -3.54 -18.79 -4.28
CA HIS A 277 -2.85 -19.77 -3.48
C HIS A 277 -1.50 -19.24 -3.00
N LEU A 278 -0.79 -18.53 -3.87
CA LEU A 278 0.52 -17.96 -3.64
C LEU A 278 0.67 -16.69 -4.46
N CYS A 279 1.40 -15.70 -3.93
CA CYS A 279 1.75 -14.49 -4.65
C CYS A 279 3.26 -14.38 -4.87
N LEU A 280 3.68 -14.06 -6.11
CA LEU A 280 5.04 -13.66 -6.44
C LEU A 280 5.05 -12.18 -6.79
N THR A 281 5.79 -11.37 -6.03
CA THR A 281 5.70 -9.91 -6.19
C THR A 281 7.05 -9.21 -5.98
N ASP A 282 7.22 -8.07 -6.65
CA ASP A 282 8.24 -7.08 -6.32
C ASP A 282 7.64 -5.77 -5.75
N SER A 283 6.31 -5.72 -5.56
CA SER A 283 5.58 -4.56 -5.03
C SER A 283 5.67 -4.47 -3.50
N GLY A 284 5.81 -3.24 -2.97
CA GLY A 284 5.82 -3.00 -1.53
C GLY A 284 4.45 -3.18 -0.87
N GLY A 285 3.36 -2.67 -1.48
CA GLY A 285 2.00 -2.74 -0.91
C GLY A 285 1.50 -4.17 -0.77
N ILE A 286 1.66 -4.97 -1.80
CA ILE A 286 1.22 -6.37 -1.85
C ILE A 286 1.85 -7.23 -0.73
N GLN A 287 3.06 -6.85 -0.27
CA GLN A 287 3.71 -7.49 0.87
C GLN A 287 2.95 -7.29 2.19
N GLU A 288 2.13 -6.27 2.29
CA GLU A 288 1.28 -5.98 3.45
C GLU A 288 -0.12 -6.59 3.26
N GLU A 289 -0.62 -6.57 2.04
CA GLU A 289 -2.00 -6.89 1.65
C GLU A 289 -2.25 -8.41 1.64
N VAL A 290 -1.52 -9.15 0.83
CA VAL A 290 -1.71 -10.60 0.61
C VAL A 290 -1.65 -11.45 1.88
N PRO A 291 -0.71 -11.21 2.83
CA PRO A 291 -0.65 -11.98 4.07
C PRO A 291 -1.88 -11.83 4.97
N SER A 292 -2.67 -10.75 4.83
CA SER A 292 -3.89 -10.55 5.62
C SER A 292 -4.98 -11.59 5.34
N TYR A 293 -4.86 -12.29 4.22
CA TYR A 293 -5.73 -13.41 3.83
C TYR A 293 -5.07 -14.77 3.99
N GLY A 294 -3.98 -14.86 4.75
CA GLY A 294 -3.26 -16.12 4.97
C GLY A 294 -2.68 -16.69 3.68
N ARG A 295 -2.18 -15.84 2.80
CA ARG A 295 -1.58 -16.26 1.53
C ARG A 295 -0.07 -16.02 1.57
N PRO A 296 0.76 -17.05 1.31
CA PRO A 296 2.20 -16.89 1.27
C PRO A 296 2.65 -15.93 0.15
N VAL A 297 3.71 -15.16 0.43
CA VAL A 297 4.29 -14.21 -0.53
C VAL A 297 5.76 -14.49 -0.74
N LEU A 298 6.16 -14.68 -1.98
CA LEU A 298 7.55 -14.69 -2.42
C LEU A 298 7.90 -13.32 -2.97
N VAL A 299 8.80 -12.63 -2.28
CA VAL A 299 9.25 -11.29 -2.65
C VAL A 299 10.47 -11.39 -3.55
N MET A 300 10.29 -11.09 -4.84
CA MET A 300 11.32 -11.16 -5.89
C MET A 300 12.18 -9.90 -5.90
N ARG A 301 12.90 -9.67 -4.79
CA ARG A 301 13.80 -8.53 -4.58
C ARG A 301 14.95 -8.96 -3.68
N ASP A 302 16.09 -8.29 -3.81
CA ASP A 302 17.27 -8.52 -2.93
C ASP A 302 17.08 -7.87 -1.55
N THR A 303 16.30 -6.81 -1.49
CA THR A 303 15.98 -6.07 -0.25
C THR A 303 14.50 -5.69 -0.20
N THR A 304 13.98 -5.52 1.01
CA THR A 304 12.62 -5.01 1.22
C THR A 304 12.59 -3.95 2.33
N GLU A 305 11.75 -2.95 2.16
CA GLU A 305 11.39 -1.99 3.18
C GLU A 305 10.32 -2.51 4.17
N ARG A 306 9.98 -3.80 4.09
CA ARG A 306 9.03 -4.53 4.93
C ARG A 306 9.68 -5.71 5.66
N PRO A 307 10.77 -5.48 6.42
CA PRO A 307 11.50 -6.57 7.08
C PRO A 307 10.66 -7.27 8.16
N GLU A 308 9.62 -6.60 8.70
CA GLU A 308 8.72 -7.19 9.70
C GLU A 308 7.99 -8.42 9.13
N GLY A 309 7.49 -8.35 7.90
CA GLY A 309 6.81 -9.49 7.26
C GLY A 309 7.74 -10.68 7.04
N VAL A 310 9.01 -10.42 6.69
CA VAL A 310 10.03 -11.48 6.61
C VAL A 310 10.30 -12.08 7.97
N LYS A 311 10.44 -11.24 9.00
CA LYS A 311 10.68 -11.67 10.38
C LYS A 311 9.49 -12.43 10.98
N ALA A 312 8.27 -12.01 10.66
CA ALA A 312 7.03 -12.70 11.07
C ALA A 312 6.82 -14.02 10.32
N GLY A 313 7.49 -14.23 9.19
CA GLY A 313 7.36 -15.43 8.37
C GLY A 313 6.21 -15.39 7.35
N THR A 314 5.53 -14.27 7.18
CA THR A 314 4.47 -14.09 6.16
C THR A 314 5.04 -13.85 4.76
N LEU A 315 6.28 -13.37 4.70
CA LEU A 315 7.02 -13.07 3.48
C LEU A 315 8.32 -13.89 3.42
N ARG A 316 8.69 -14.29 2.21
CA ARG A 316 10.01 -14.87 1.96
C ARG A 316 10.72 -14.05 0.88
N LEU A 317 11.86 -13.45 1.24
CA LEU A 317 12.68 -12.69 0.31
C LEU A 317 13.51 -13.69 -0.52
N VAL A 318 13.28 -13.73 -1.83
CA VAL A 318 13.90 -14.74 -2.73
C VAL A 318 14.86 -14.16 -3.76
N GLY A 319 15.05 -12.82 -3.75
CA GLY A 319 15.91 -12.17 -4.73
C GLY A 319 15.41 -12.28 -6.15
N THR A 320 16.32 -12.18 -7.10
CA THR A 320 16.04 -12.27 -8.54
C THR A 320 16.77 -13.45 -9.22
N ASP A 321 17.43 -14.31 -8.44
CA ASP A 321 18.10 -15.51 -8.96
C ASP A 321 17.09 -16.59 -9.32
N GLU A 322 17.22 -17.14 -10.53
CA GLU A 322 16.30 -18.13 -11.09
C GLU A 322 16.16 -19.38 -10.23
N GLU A 323 17.29 -19.95 -9.76
CA GLU A 323 17.29 -21.18 -8.99
C GLU A 323 16.76 -20.98 -7.57
N VAL A 324 16.98 -19.80 -6.98
CA VAL A 324 16.43 -19.46 -5.66
C VAL A 324 14.93 -19.32 -5.74
N ILE A 325 14.42 -18.60 -6.72
CA ILE A 325 12.96 -18.42 -6.93
C ILE A 325 12.32 -19.78 -7.22
N TYR A 326 12.88 -20.55 -8.16
CA TYR A 326 12.37 -21.88 -8.51
C TYR A 326 12.25 -22.79 -7.29
N LYS A 327 13.30 -22.93 -6.46
CA LYS A 327 13.30 -23.79 -5.29
C LYS A 327 12.25 -23.37 -4.25
N ASN A 328 12.17 -22.07 -3.96
CA ASN A 328 11.23 -21.56 -2.96
C ASN A 328 9.77 -21.66 -3.44
N PHE A 329 9.51 -21.40 -4.70
CA PHE A 329 8.18 -21.51 -5.28
C PHE A 329 7.72 -22.97 -5.28
N LYS A 330 8.56 -23.87 -5.77
CA LYS A 330 8.29 -25.33 -5.78
C LYS A 330 8.08 -25.88 -4.36
N GLU A 331 8.92 -25.49 -3.40
CA GLU A 331 8.74 -25.91 -1.99
C GLU A 331 7.36 -25.57 -1.45
N LEU A 332 6.85 -24.35 -1.69
CA LEU A 332 5.52 -23.95 -1.21
C LEU A 332 4.36 -24.65 -1.92
N LEU A 333 4.58 -25.25 -3.10
CA LEU A 333 3.58 -26.06 -3.77
C LEU A 333 3.57 -27.52 -3.32
N GLU A 334 4.75 -28.08 -2.98
CA GLU A 334 4.94 -29.49 -2.67
C GLU A 334 5.00 -29.80 -1.17
N ASN A 335 5.36 -28.80 -0.34
CA ASN A 335 5.50 -28.97 1.11
C ASN A 335 4.40 -28.19 1.85
N GLN A 336 3.35 -28.92 2.27
CA GLN A 336 2.20 -28.33 2.98
C GLN A 336 2.60 -27.67 4.30
N ASP A 337 3.58 -28.24 5.04
CA ASP A 337 4.02 -27.69 6.32
C ASP A 337 4.72 -26.32 6.10
N ALA A 338 5.52 -26.20 5.06
CA ALA A 338 6.17 -24.95 4.70
C ALA A 338 5.13 -23.89 4.26
N TYR A 339 4.14 -24.30 3.47
CA TYR A 339 3.03 -23.44 3.09
C TYR A 339 2.22 -22.96 4.30
N ASP A 340 1.80 -23.89 5.15
CA ASP A 340 1.00 -23.63 6.34
C ASP A 340 1.73 -22.74 7.35
N ALA A 341 3.03 -22.89 7.49
CA ALA A 341 3.84 -22.04 8.35
C ALA A 341 3.78 -20.56 7.92
N MET A 342 3.82 -20.30 6.61
CA MET A 342 3.68 -18.93 6.08
C MET A 342 2.22 -18.45 6.12
N ALA A 343 1.28 -19.29 5.73
CA ALA A 343 -0.14 -18.94 5.63
C ALA A 343 -0.78 -18.63 7.00
N LYS A 344 -0.30 -19.27 8.07
CA LYS A 344 -0.80 -19.12 9.45
C LYS A 344 0.00 -18.09 10.26
N ALA A 345 1.10 -17.55 9.72
CA ALA A 345 1.87 -16.53 10.38
C ALA A 345 1.04 -15.24 10.55
N CYS A 346 1.18 -14.59 11.70
CA CYS A 346 0.48 -13.33 11.95
C CYS A 346 0.98 -12.22 11.04
N ASN A 347 0.07 -11.53 10.35
CA ASN A 347 0.44 -10.37 9.53
C ASN A 347 0.85 -9.19 10.43
N PRO A 348 2.11 -8.73 10.42
CA PRO A 348 2.55 -7.67 11.31
C PRO A 348 1.97 -6.29 10.98
N TYR A 349 1.34 -6.14 9.81
CA TYR A 349 0.87 -4.84 9.30
C TYR A 349 -0.55 -4.49 9.73
N GLY A 350 -1.29 -5.36 10.38
CA GLY A 350 -2.60 -4.99 10.92
C GLY A 350 -3.62 -6.13 10.91
N ASP A 351 -4.77 -5.82 11.52
CA ASP A 351 -5.93 -6.68 11.69
C ASP A 351 -7.21 -6.10 11.06
N GLY A 352 -7.09 -4.99 10.30
CA GLY A 352 -8.23 -4.32 9.66
C GLY A 352 -9.03 -3.39 10.59
N HIS A 353 -8.43 -2.96 11.70
CA HIS A 353 -9.03 -2.01 12.64
C HIS A 353 -8.19 -0.74 12.83
N ALA A 354 -7.28 -0.45 11.90
CA ALA A 354 -6.44 0.75 11.98
C ALA A 354 -7.26 2.04 11.92
N CYS A 355 -8.26 2.09 11.04
CA CYS A 355 -9.14 3.25 10.89
C CYS A 355 -9.95 3.52 12.17
N ALA A 356 -10.48 2.48 12.82
CA ALA A 356 -11.20 2.61 14.08
C ALA A 356 -10.29 3.14 15.21
N ARG A 357 -9.06 2.62 15.32
CA ARG A 357 -8.06 3.09 16.27
C ARG A 357 -7.73 4.57 16.06
N ILE A 358 -7.49 4.98 14.81
CA ILE A 358 -7.24 6.40 14.47
C ILE A 358 -8.42 7.28 14.87
N ALA A 359 -9.65 6.83 14.60
CA ALA A 359 -10.86 7.57 14.97
C ALA A 359 -10.98 7.73 16.50
N ASP A 360 -10.76 6.67 17.27
CA ASP A 360 -10.81 6.70 18.74
C ASP A 360 -9.77 7.66 19.31
N ILE A 361 -8.54 7.64 18.81
CA ILE A 361 -7.47 8.57 19.21
C ILE A 361 -7.87 10.02 18.91
N LEU A 362 -8.44 10.29 17.76
CA LEU A 362 -8.90 11.63 17.38
C LEU A 362 -10.05 12.13 18.25
N GLU A 363 -10.91 11.23 18.73
CA GLU A 363 -11.98 11.53 19.68
C GLU A 363 -11.47 11.67 21.14
N GLY A 364 -10.20 11.35 21.40
CA GLY A 364 -9.61 11.35 22.76
C GLY A 364 -10.07 10.15 23.60
N LYS A 365 -10.49 9.06 22.98
CA LYS A 365 -10.85 7.80 23.60
C LYS A 365 -9.63 6.92 23.84
N GLU A 366 -9.75 5.98 24.74
CA GLU A 366 -8.79 4.89 24.86
C GLU A 366 -8.81 4.01 23.62
N TYR A 367 -7.65 3.54 23.18
CA TYR A 367 -7.50 2.61 22.07
C TYR A 367 -6.56 1.47 22.48
N GLN A 368 -6.70 0.32 21.84
CA GLN A 368 -5.76 -0.79 22.01
C GLN A 368 -4.73 -0.74 20.87
N PRO A 369 -3.43 -0.57 21.17
CA PRO A 369 -2.39 -0.63 20.17
C PRO A 369 -2.41 -1.96 19.41
N TRP A 370 -2.09 -1.92 18.13
CA TRP A 370 -1.89 -3.12 17.35
C TRP A 370 -0.60 -3.82 17.79
N VAL A 371 -0.70 -5.10 18.11
CA VAL A 371 0.44 -5.97 18.45
C VAL A 371 0.31 -7.22 17.61
N ALA A 372 1.33 -7.53 16.80
CA ALA A 372 1.42 -8.81 16.12
C ALA A 372 1.88 -9.88 17.14
N GLU A 373 1.00 -10.80 17.46
CA GLU A 373 1.26 -11.93 18.37
C GLU A 373 1.89 -13.11 17.64
#